data_c07eb1c17bc8f089cca79905b7f74a20
#
_entry.id   c07eb1c17bc8f089cca79905b7f74a20
#
_cell.length_a   1.000
_cell.length_b   1.000
_cell.length_c   1.000
_cell.angle_alpha   90.00
_cell.angle_beta   90.00
_cell.angle_gamma   90.00
#
_symmetry.space_group_name_H-M   'P 1'
#
loop_
_entity.id
_entity.type
_entity.pdbx_description
1 polymer ?
#
loop_
_entity_poly.entity_id
_entity_poly.type
_entity_poly.pdbx_seq_one_letter_code
_entity_poly.pdbx_strand_id
1 'polypeptide(L)'
;MIEQIFQMAQGNEFTIEKVIADENVHFNHMILGKNEGLPEHFSNSNVYMTVLRGNLSITLDDQDTHEYPACSLLKIPMGIKMNVRNLGEETLELIVVKAPAPK
;
A
#
# COMPACT_ATOMS: atom_id res chain seq x y z
N MET A 1 -6.07 18.12 23.29
CA MET A 1 -4.96 17.88 22.37
C MET A 1 -5.30 18.40 20.99
N ILE A 2 -4.34 18.94 20.30
CA ILE A 2 -4.52 19.39 18.92
C ILE A 2 -4.45 18.19 17.97
N GLU A 3 -3.48 17.32 18.19
CA GLU A 3 -3.27 16.14 17.34
C GLU A 3 -4.30 15.06 17.60
N GLN A 4 -4.69 14.39 16.54
CA GLN A 4 -5.48 13.17 16.61
C GLN A 4 -4.51 11.99 16.46
N ILE A 5 -4.71 10.96 17.26
CA ILE A 5 -3.82 9.81 17.32
C ILE A 5 -4.54 8.57 16.81
N PHE A 6 -3.91 7.87 15.88
CA PHE A 6 -4.42 6.64 15.31
C PHE A 6 -3.40 5.53 15.54
N GLN A 7 -3.87 4.35 15.94
CA GLN A 7 -3.02 3.20 16.16
C GLN A 7 -3.15 2.25 14.97
N MET A 8 -2.02 1.83 14.42
CA MET A 8 -2.00 0.85 13.35
C MET A 8 -1.80 -0.55 13.92
N ALA A 9 -2.36 -1.55 13.24
CA ALA A 9 -2.16 -2.93 13.61
C ALA A 9 -0.67 -3.29 13.56
N GLN A 10 -0.26 -4.23 14.40
CA GLN A 10 1.10 -4.74 14.46
C GLN A 10 1.09 -6.24 14.24
N GLY A 11 2.24 -6.80 13.91
CA GLY A 11 2.40 -8.24 13.74
C GLY A 11 2.53 -8.66 12.29
N ASN A 12 2.14 -9.90 12.00
CA ASN A 12 2.38 -10.53 10.70
C ASN A 12 1.12 -11.07 10.06
N GLU A 13 -0.03 -10.88 10.67
CA GLU A 13 -1.29 -11.36 10.10
C GLU A 13 -1.75 -10.43 8.98
N PHE A 14 -2.37 -11.01 7.95
CA PHE A 14 -2.96 -10.27 6.86
C PHE A 14 -3.87 -9.18 7.40
N THR A 15 -3.59 -7.94 7.02
CA THR A 15 -4.33 -6.77 7.49
C THR A 15 -4.44 -5.77 6.36
N ILE A 16 -5.64 -5.25 6.15
CA ILE A 16 -5.89 -4.09 5.30
C ILE A 16 -6.78 -3.17 6.10
N GLU A 17 -6.29 -2.01 6.49
CA GLU A 17 -7.06 -1.08 7.32
C GLU A 17 -6.94 0.34 6.80
N LYS A 18 -8.05 1.06 6.82
CA LYS A 18 -8.06 2.49 6.59
C LYS A 18 -7.84 3.18 7.93
N VAL A 19 -6.62 3.66 8.15
CA VAL A 19 -6.26 4.33 9.40
C VAL A 19 -6.91 5.71 9.46
N ILE A 20 -6.83 6.44 8.35
CA ILE A 20 -7.50 7.74 8.20
C ILE A 20 -8.26 7.72 6.89
N ALA A 21 -9.52 8.11 6.95
CA ALA A 21 -10.35 8.25 5.75
C ALA A 21 -11.17 9.53 5.91
N ASP A 22 -10.71 10.60 5.32
CA ASP A 22 -11.39 11.89 5.36
C ASP A 22 -11.47 12.47 3.95
N GLU A 23 -11.86 13.73 3.85
CA GLU A 23 -12.04 14.40 2.56
C GLU A 23 -10.73 14.68 1.82
N ASN A 24 -9.61 14.66 2.54
CA ASN A 24 -8.31 15.01 1.96
C ASN A 24 -7.52 13.80 1.53
N VAL A 25 -7.51 12.74 2.35
CA VAL A 25 -6.69 11.56 2.09
C VAL A 25 -7.39 10.30 2.58
N HIS A 26 -7.03 9.18 1.96
CA HIS A 26 -7.16 7.86 2.57
C HIS A 26 -5.76 7.39 2.92
N PHE A 27 -5.53 7.12 4.19
CA PHE A 27 -4.27 6.62 4.71
C PHE A 27 -4.49 5.16 5.09
N ASN A 28 -3.99 4.26 4.25
CA ASN A 28 -4.19 2.82 4.41
C ASN A 28 -2.91 2.18 4.90
N HIS A 29 -3.07 1.19 5.77
CA HIS A 29 -1.97 0.37 6.28
C HIS A 29 -2.25 -1.09 5.95
N MET A 30 -1.25 -1.79 5.46
CA MET A 30 -1.40 -3.16 4.98
C MET A 30 -0.28 -4.03 5.46
N ILE A 31 -0.63 -5.26 5.86
CA ILE A 31 0.33 -6.32 6.21
C ILE A 31 -0.02 -7.53 5.37
N LEU A 32 0.93 -7.98 4.57
CA LEU A 32 0.76 -9.11 3.66
C LEU A 32 1.80 -10.18 3.98
N GLY A 33 1.35 -11.38 4.24
CA GLY A 33 2.22 -12.53 4.43
C GLY A 33 2.73 -13.07 3.09
N LYS A 34 3.54 -14.12 3.16
CA LYS A 34 4.10 -14.76 1.99
C LYS A 34 2.98 -15.21 1.03
N ASN A 35 3.13 -14.90 -0.24
CA ASN A 35 2.20 -15.23 -1.33
C ASN A 35 0.85 -14.51 -1.24
N GLU A 36 0.67 -13.60 -0.30
CA GLU A 36 -0.53 -12.78 -0.24
C GLU A 36 -0.39 -11.55 -1.14
N GLY A 37 -1.52 -11.02 -1.54
CA GLY A 37 -1.57 -9.85 -2.40
C GLY A 37 -2.94 -9.21 -2.37
N LEU A 38 -3.06 -8.14 -3.13
CA LEU A 38 -4.33 -7.44 -3.30
C LEU A 38 -4.97 -7.87 -4.60
N PRO A 39 -6.31 -7.81 -4.71
CA PRO A 39 -6.95 -7.99 -6.01
C PRO A 39 -6.42 -6.92 -6.98
N GLU A 40 -6.19 -7.34 -8.23
CA GLU A 40 -5.76 -6.41 -9.26
C GLU A 40 -6.84 -5.36 -9.49
N HIS A 41 -6.45 -4.10 -9.49
CA HIS A 41 -7.40 -3.00 -9.63
C HIS A 41 -6.72 -1.75 -10.16
N PHE A 42 -7.53 -0.82 -10.66
CA PHE A 42 -7.03 0.47 -11.12
C PHE A 42 -6.96 1.45 -9.94
N SER A 43 -5.89 2.25 -9.91
CA SER A 43 -5.77 3.31 -8.92
C SER A 43 -6.88 4.34 -9.15
N ASN A 44 -7.60 4.66 -8.08
CA ASN A 44 -8.71 5.63 -8.12
C ASN A 44 -8.32 7.00 -7.56
N SER A 45 -7.05 7.23 -7.37
CA SER A 45 -6.45 8.49 -6.95
C SER A 45 -4.95 8.40 -7.19
N ASN A 46 -4.22 9.49 -6.93
CA ASN A 46 -2.77 9.40 -6.88
C ASN A 46 -2.38 8.58 -5.64
N VAL A 47 -1.49 7.63 -5.82
CA VAL A 47 -1.08 6.69 -4.77
C VAL A 47 0.36 6.98 -4.37
N TYR A 48 0.59 7.08 -3.08
CA TYR A 48 1.93 7.20 -2.49
C TYR A 48 2.10 5.97 -1.60
N MET A 49 2.94 5.04 -2.04
CA MET A 49 3.08 3.73 -1.40
C MET A 49 4.47 3.60 -0.80
N THR A 50 4.54 3.43 0.52
CA THR A 50 5.79 3.27 1.25
C THR A 50 5.93 1.83 1.72
N VAL A 51 7.10 1.23 1.44
CA VAL A 51 7.43 -0.10 1.94
C VAL A 51 8.08 0.08 3.31
N LEU A 52 7.39 -0.37 4.37
CA LEU A 52 7.92 -0.29 5.74
C LEU A 52 8.83 -1.47 6.07
N ARG A 53 8.48 -2.66 5.62
CA ARG A 53 9.31 -3.87 5.79
C ARG A 53 8.97 -4.87 4.71
N GLY A 54 9.89 -5.79 4.48
CA GLY A 54 9.74 -6.81 3.46
C GLY A 54 10.13 -6.32 2.09
N ASN A 55 9.59 -6.96 1.07
CA ASN A 55 9.90 -6.68 -0.31
C ASN A 55 8.61 -6.66 -1.12
N LEU A 56 8.33 -5.53 -1.76
CA LEU A 56 7.13 -5.34 -2.57
C LEU A 56 7.37 -5.85 -3.98
N SER A 57 6.49 -6.71 -4.49
CA SER A 57 6.44 -7.07 -5.91
C SER A 57 5.23 -6.38 -6.51
N ILE A 58 5.45 -5.55 -7.50
CA ILE A 58 4.36 -4.77 -8.10
C ILE A 58 4.47 -4.75 -9.62
N THR A 59 3.32 -4.92 -10.27
CA THR A 59 3.18 -4.81 -11.72
C THR A 59 2.22 -3.67 -12.01
N LEU A 60 2.67 -2.69 -12.78
CA LEU A 60 1.88 -1.52 -13.14
C LEU A 60 1.58 -1.55 -14.63
N ASP A 61 0.29 -1.56 -14.99
CA ASP A 61 -0.17 -1.67 -16.37
C ASP A 61 0.51 -2.84 -17.09
N ASP A 62 1.15 -2.56 -18.24
CA ASP A 62 1.83 -3.58 -19.05
C ASP A 62 3.33 -3.65 -18.80
N GLN A 63 3.82 -2.99 -17.76
CA GLN A 63 5.23 -3.06 -17.41
C GLN A 63 5.58 -4.42 -16.81
N ASP A 64 6.88 -4.71 -16.79
CA ASP A 64 7.37 -5.88 -16.06
C ASP A 64 7.16 -5.70 -14.56
N THR A 65 7.12 -6.81 -13.84
CA THR A 65 7.06 -6.78 -12.38
C THR A 65 8.39 -6.27 -11.84
N HIS A 66 8.32 -5.30 -10.94
CA HIS A 66 9.49 -4.76 -10.25
C HIS A 66 9.38 -5.05 -8.75
N GLU A 67 10.53 -5.17 -8.12
CA GLU A 67 10.61 -5.41 -6.68
C GLU A 67 11.27 -4.22 -5.99
N TYR A 68 10.74 -3.86 -4.82
CA TYR A 68 11.23 -2.72 -4.04
C TYR A 68 11.37 -3.10 -2.58
N PRO A 69 12.56 -2.86 -1.99
CA PRO A 69 12.82 -3.19 -0.59
C PRO A 69 12.21 -2.16 0.36
N ALA A 70 12.33 -2.42 1.65
CA ALA A 70 11.94 -1.48 2.70
C ALA A 70 12.60 -0.11 2.47
N CYS A 71 11.90 0.93 2.86
CA CYS A 71 12.28 2.34 2.70
C CYS A 71 12.14 2.86 1.26
N SER A 72 11.48 2.11 0.39
CA SER A 72 11.10 2.61 -0.94
C SER A 72 9.77 3.35 -0.86
N LEU A 73 9.67 4.45 -1.57
CA LEU A 73 8.43 5.21 -1.72
C LEU A 73 8.09 5.33 -3.20
N LEU A 74 6.94 4.78 -3.58
CA LEU A 74 6.45 4.81 -4.96
C LEU A 74 5.35 5.86 -5.09
N LYS A 75 5.43 6.66 -6.14
CA LYS A 75 4.37 7.58 -6.52
C LYS A 75 3.72 7.05 -7.80
N ILE A 76 2.44 6.71 -7.74
CA ILE A 76 1.71 6.08 -8.83
C ILE A 76 0.52 6.97 -9.20
N PRO A 77 0.40 7.40 -10.45
CA PRO A 77 -0.71 8.26 -10.85
C PRO A 77 -2.05 7.52 -10.85
N MET A 78 -3.13 8.28 -10.83
CA MET A 78 -4.49 7.74 -10.96
C MET A 78 -4.66 7.04 -12.30
N GLY A 79 -5.46 5.96 -12.31
CA GLY A 79 -5.82 5.27 -13.54
C GLY A 79 -4.86 4.17 -13.97
N ILE A 80 -3.93 3.79 -13.12
CA ILE A 80 -2.95 2.74 -13.39
C ILE A 80 -3.45 1.42 -12.81
N LYS A 81 -3.42 0.37 -13.62
CA LYS A 81 -3.74 -0.97 -13.13
C LYS A 81 -2.59 -1.48 -12.27
N MET A 82 -2.90 -1.86 -11.03
CA MET A 82 -1.91 -2.27 -10.06
C MET A 82 -2.12 -3.72 -9.64
N ASN A 83 -1.05 -4.49 -9.65
CA ASN A 83 -1.00 -5.83 -9.08
C ASN A 83 0.05 -5.85 -7.99
N VAL A 84 -0.40 -5.83 -6.74
CA VAL A 84 0.46 -5.71 -5.55
C VAL A 84 0.54 -7.06 -4.87
N ARG A 85 1.77 -7.57 -4.69
CA ARG A 85 1.98 -8.92 -4.16
C ARG A 85 3.18 -8.95 -3.21
N ASN A 86 3.14 -9.91 -2.29
CA ASN A 86 4.30 -10.31 -1.51
C ASN A 86 4.78 -11.68 -2.01
N LEU A 87 5.82 -11.67 -2.82
CA LEU A 87 6.44 -12.91 -3.35
C LEU A 87 7.69 -13.29 -2.58
N GLY A 88 8.05 -12.54 -1.56
CA GLY A 88 9.21 -12.81 -0.71
C GLY A 88 8.87 -13.70 0.48
N GLU A 89 9.92 -14.05 1.23
CA GLU A 89 9.77 -14.92 2.40
C GLU A 89 9.30 -14.15 3.64
N GLU A 90 9.64 -12.86 3.72
CA GLU A 90 9.33 -12.04 4.89
C GLU A 90 7.99 -11.36 4.72
N THR A 91 7.38 -10.98 5.84
CA THR A 91 6.16 -10.19 5.84
C THR A 91 6.39 -8.84 5.17
N LEU A 92 5.47 -8.44 4.31
CA LEU A 92 5.47 -7.15 3.65
C LEU A 92 4.52 -6.21 4.40
N GLU A 93 4.99 -5.02 4.70
CA GLU A 93 4.16 -4.00 5.34
C GLU A 93 4.24 -2.71 4.54
N LEU A 94 3.05 -2.15 4.23
CA LEU A 94 2.91 -1.00 3.35
C LEU A 94 2.09 0.08 4.02
N ILE A 95 2.47 1.33 3.76
CA ILE A 95 1.59 2.49 3.93
C ILE A 95 1.18 2.94 2.54
N VAL A 96 -0.12 3.08 2.32
CA VAL A 96 -0.67 3.48 1.02
C VAL A 96 -1.55 4.71 1.23
N VAL A 97 -1.05 5.85 0.76
CA VAL A 97 -1.78 7.11 0.87
C VAL A 97 -2.40 7.43 -0.49
N LYS A 98 -3.70 7.70 -0.49
CA LYS A 98 -4.43 8.18 -1.67
C LYS A 98 -4.77 9.65 -1.45
N ALA A 99 -4.28 10.50 -2.33
CA ALA A 99 -4.49 11.95 -2.24
C ALA A 99 -4.71 12.52 -3.65
N PRO A 100 -5.85 13.19 -3.87
CA PRO A 100 -6.94 13.42 -2.92
C PRO A 100 -7.66 12.13 -2.56
N ALA A 101 -8.51 12.20 -1.53
CA ALA A 101 -9.32 11.05 -1.17
C ALA A 101 -10.17 10.60 -2.37
N PRO A 102 -10.25 9.29 -2.66
CA PRO A 102 -11.06 8.82 -3.78
C PRO A 102 -12.53 9.11 -3.53
N LYS A 103 -13.23 9.38 -4.60
CA LYS A 103 -14.66 9.64 -4.56
C LYS A 103 -15.48 8.36 -4.61
#